data_d7f271cae7b0e68067f95085834c432e
#
_entry.id   d7f271cae7b0e68067f95085834c432e
#
_cell.length_a   1.000
_cell.length_b   1.000
_cell.length_c   1.000
_cell.angle_alpha   90.00
_cell.angle_beta   90.00
_cell.angle_gamma   90.00
#
_symmetry.space_group_name_H-M   'P 1'
#
loop_
_entity.id
_entity.type
_entity.pdbx_description
1 polymer ?
#
loop_
_entity_poly.entity_id
_entity_poly.type
_entity_poly.pdbx_seq_one_letter_code
_entity_poly.pdbx_strand_id
1 'polypeptide(L)'
;MKKLRAFVLTAVTAAALTVQGLPAHAEELTITAPSAVVMEASTGQVLYEKDPHQVRSCASITKVMTLCLVFEAIDDGRLTMDQMLTASAHAASMGGSDIWLEEGESMSVDDLIKATVIMSANDAAVVLAEAVSGSEEAFVTAMNEKAKELGMNDTVFKNCNGLDEEGHVTSAYDVALMSRELMTHEKIFDYTLTWMDSVRNGETQLVNTNKLIRSYQGITGLKTGTTSQAGSCITATAERNGLELIAVVLGADSTDHRFQDAAALLDYGFEYY
;
A
#
# COMPACT_ATOMS: atom_id res chain seq x y z
N MET A 1 -70.71 1.45 60.44
CA MET A 1 -69.91 2.50 59.74
C MET A 1 -68.79 1.80 59.02
N LYS A 2 -68.96 1.53 57.71
CA LYS A 2 -67.98 0.85 56.90
C LYS A 2 -67.30 1.92 56.02
N LYS A 3 -65.99 2.10 56.19
CA LYS A 3 -65.18 3.01 55.37
C LYS A 3 -64.76 2.29 54.06
N LEU A 4 -65.23 2.81 52.94
CA LEU A 4 -64.85 2.37 51.58
C LEU A 4 -63.51 2.99 51.23
N ARG A 5 -62.47 2.16 50.94
CA ARG A 5 -61.23 2.64 50.45
C ARG A 5 -61.25 2.49 48.91
N ALA A 6 -61.16 3.62 48.22
CA ALA A 6 -61.01 3.68 46.79
C ALA A 6 -59.56 3.42 46.44
N PHE A 7 -59.28 2.42 45.57
CA PHE A 7 -57.95 2.17 44.93
C PHE A 7 -57.93 2.92 43.61
N VAL A 8 -57.04 3.90 43.53
CA VAL A 8 -56.76 4.58 42.28
C VAL A 8 -55.63 3.76 41.55
N LEU A 9 -56.00 3.18 40.44
CA LEU A 9 -55.06 2.43 39.56
C LEU A 9 -54.47 3.43 38.54
N THR A 10 -53.18 3.78 38.71
CA THR A 10 -52.49 4.66 37.77
C THR A 10 -51.90 3.78 36.68
N ALA A 11 -52.45 3.84 35.48
CA ALA A 11 -51.89 3.20 34.29
C ALA A 11 -50.73 4.03 33.74
N VAL A 12 -49.54 3.51 33.83
CA VAL A 12 -48.35 4.06 33.15
C VAL A 12 -48.30 3.48 31.75
N THR A 13 -48.63 4.25 30.74
CA THR A 13 -48.45 3.92 29.34
C THR A 13 -46.99 4.18 28.95
N ALA A 14 -46.17 3.14 28.81
CA ALA A 14 -44.85 3.22 28.21
C ALA A 14 -44.99 3.39 26.69
N ALA A 15 -44.71 4.59 26.19
CA ALA A 15 -44.56 4.81 24.75
C ALA A 15 -43.21 4.26 24.29
N ALA A 16 -43.21 3.10 23.63
CA ALA A 16 -42.06 2.59 22.93
C ALA A 16 -41.81 3.43 21.68
N LEU A 17 -40.78 4.29 21.71
CA LEU A 17 -40.24 4.95 20.53
C LEU A 17 -39.48 3.88 19.69
N THR A 18 -40.18 3.36 18.69
CA THR A 18 -39.49 2.59 17.64
C THR A 18 -38.72 3.58 16.77
N VAL A 19 -37.41 3.68 16.99
CA VAL A 19 -36.47 4.30 16.04
C VAL A 19 -36.46 3.38 14.83
N GLN A 20 -37.25 3.67 13.84
CA GLN A 20 -37.10 3.09 12.50
C GLN A 20 -35.82 3.70 11.91
N GLY A 21 -34.72 2.99 12.03
CA GLY A 21 -33.54 3.27 11.23
C GLY A 21 -33.95 3.17 9.76
N LEU A 22 -33.90 4.29 9.05
CA LEU A 22 -33.98 4.30 7.60
C LEU A 22 -32.82 3.40 7.12
N PRO A 23 -33.07 2.45 6.20
CA PRO A 23 -31.96 1.77 5.56
C PRO A 23 -31.14 2.85 4.85
N ALA A 24 -29.92 3.10 5.31
CA ALA A 24 -28.96 3.82 4.52
C ALA A 24 -28.79 2.97 3.26
N HIS A 25 -29.34 3.43 2.14
CA HIS A 25 -28.95 2.91 0.84
C HIS A 25 -27.50 3.34 0.67
N ALA A 26 -26.58 2.46 1.04
CA ALA A 26 -25.20 2.58 0.58
C ALA A 26 -25.27 2.60 -0.94
N GLU A 27 -24.88 3.70 -1.57
CA GLU A 27 -24.73 3.76 -3.01
C GLU A 27 -23.80 2.60 -3.40
N GLU A 28 -24.23 1.74 -4.34
CA GLU A 28 -23.48 0.53 -4.68
C GLU A 28 -22.13 0.95 -5.25
N LEU A 29 -21.06 0.75 -4.47
CA LEU A 29 -19.71 1.12 -4.89
C LEU A 29 -19.32 0.33 -6.14
N THR A 30 -19.17 1.03 -7.26
CA THR A 30 -18.78 0.42 -8.53
C THR A 30 -17.27 0.55 -8.72
N ILE A 31 -16.56 -0.58 -8.61
CA ILE A 31 -15.12 -0.69 -8.86
C ILE A 31 -14.91 -1.43 -10.18
N THR A 32 -14.16 -0.82 -11.10
CA THR A 32 -13.90 -1.39 -12.44
C THR A 32 -12.84 -2.47 -12.41
N ALA A 33 -11.83 -2.34 -11.54
CA ALA A 33 -10.78 -3.32 -11.38
C ALA A 33 -11.32 -4.70 -10.96
N PRO A 34 -10.69 -5.79 -11.40
CA PRO A 34 -11.11 -7.15 -11.09
C PRO A 34 -10.85 -7.57 -9.64
N SER A 35 -9.92 -6.93 -8.93
CA SER A 35 -9.61 -7.26 -7.54
C SER A 35 -9.30 -5.98 -6.76
N ALA A 36 -9.94 -5.83 -5.59
CA ALA A 36 -9.80 -4.64 -4.75
C ALA A 36 -10.09 -4.93 -3.27
N VAL A 37 -9.47 -4.13 -2.37
CA VAL A 37 -9.69 -4.18 -0.92
C VAL A 37 -9.62 -2.77 -0.35
N VAL A 38 -10.46 -2.46 0.66
CA VAL A 38 -10.21 -1.38 1.62
C VAL A 38 -10.03 -2.00 3.00
N MET A 39 -8.94 -1.63 3.66
CA MET A 39 -8.60 -2.07 5.01
C MET A 39 -8.37 -0.86 5.91
N GLU A 40 -8.88 -0.93 7.15
CA GLU A 40 -8.51 0.01 8.20
C GLU A 40 -7.13 -0.36 8.75
N ALA A 41 -6.19 0.61 8.77
CA ALA A 41 -4.78 0.33 8.97
C ALA A 41 -4.45 -0.13 10.39
N SER A 42 -5.08 0.43 11.42
CA SER A 42 -4.73 0.14 12.82
C SER A 42 -5.17 -1.25 13.25
N THR A 43 -6.36 -1.69 12.87
CA THR A 43 -6.97 -2.97 13.25
C THR A 43 -6.75 -4.09 12.24
N GLY A 44 -6.54 -3.73 10.95
CA GLY A 44 -6.54 -4.68 9.85
C GLY A 44 -7.96 -5.12 9.44
N GLN A 45 -9.01 -4.41 9.89
CA GLN A 45 -10.37 -4.71 9.49
C GLN A 45 -10.60 -4.40 8.01
N VAL A 46 -11.11 -5.39 7.26
CA VAL A 46 -11.55 -5.20 5.88
C VAL A 46 -12.90 -4.52 5.88
N LEU A 47 -13.01 -3.39 5.17
CA LEU A 47 -14.21 -2.56 5.07
C LEU A 47 -14.95 -2.79 3.76
N TYR A 48 -14.21 -3.11 2.70
CA TYR A 48 -14.73 -3.48 1.38
C TYR A 48 -13.79 -4.49 0.72
N GLU A 49 -14.36 -5.42 -0.05
CA GLU A 49 -13.60 -6.39 -0.82
C GLU A 49 -14.28 -6.77 -2.12
N LYS A 50 -13.49 -7.00 -3.15
CA LYS A 50 -13.87 -7.56 -4.44
C LYS A 50 -12.78 -8.52 -4.89
N ASP A 51 -13.10 -9.82 -4.96
CA ASP A 51 -12.15 -10.88 -5.28
C ASP A 51 -10.77 -10.71 -4.58
N PRO A 52 -10.74 -10.51 -3.23
CA PRO A 52 -9.57 -10.06 -2.48
C PRO A 52 -8.40 -11.04 -2.53
N HIS A 53 -8.69 -12.33 -2.68
CA HIS A 53 -7.73 -13.44 -2.73
C HIS A 53 -7.43 -13.92 -4.16
N GLN A 54 -7.91 -13.20 -5.19
CA GLN A 54 -7.57 -13.55 -6.57
C GLN A 54 -6.07 -13.34 -6.81
N VAL A 55 -5.37 -14.43 -7.08
CA VAL A 55 -3.92 -14.43 -7.36
C VAL A 55 -3.64 -13.73 -8.69
N ARG A 56 -2.77 -12.72 -8.68
CA ARG A 56 -2.44 -11.86 -9.82
C ARG A 56 -1.00 -11.38 -9.78
N SER A 57 -0.44 -11.01 -10.93
CA SER A 57 0.77 -10.19 -10.98
C SER A 57 0.45 -8.79 -10.43
N CYS A 58 1.42 -8.16 -9.76
CA CYS A 58 1.22 -6.86 -9.12
C CYS A 58 2.23 -5.78 -9.57
N ALA A 59 3.11 -6.10 -10.49
CA ALA A 59 4.14 -5.17 -10.96
C ALA A 59 4.93 -4.56 -9.78
N SER A 60 5.31 -3.29 -9.90
CA SER A 60 6.10 -2.57 -8.88
C SER A 60 5.40 -2.37 -7.50
N ILE A 61 4.18 -2.89 -7.29
CA ILE A 61 3.64 -3.02 -5.93
C ILE A 61 4.54 -3.93 -5.08
N THR A 62 5.27 -4.86 -5.69
CA THR A 62 6.33 -5.68 -5.09
C THR A 62 7.29 -4.85 -4.22
N LYS A 63 7.62 -3.62 -4.64
CA LYS A 63 8.55 -2.75 -3.91
C LYS A 63 8.03 -2.31 -2.53
N VAL A 64 6.75 -2.52 -2.23
CA VAL A 64 6.23 -2.34 -0.86
C VAL A 64 6.93 -3.31 0.09
N MET A 65 7.03 -4.60 -0.28
CA MET A 65 7.75 -5.60 0.52
C MET A 65 9.26 -5.30 0.56
N THR A 66 9.82 -4.87 -0.56
CA THR A 66 11.24 -4.46 -0.61
C THR A 66 11.52 -3.33 0.38
N LEU A 67 10.66 -2.32 0.42
CA LEU A 67 10.78 -1.20 1.35
C LEU A 67 10.54 -1.62 2.81
N CYS A 68 9.62 -2.56 3.10
CA CYS A 68 9.46 -3.12 4.44
C CYS A 68 10.82 -3.65 4.96
N LEU A 69 11.47 -4.54 4.21
CA LEU A 69 12.74 -5.14 4.64
C LEU A 69 13.89 -4.12 4.70
N VAL A 70 13.88 -3.11 3.82
CA VAL A 70 14.87 -2.02 3.86
C VAL A 70 14.70 -1.18 5.11
N PHE A 71 13.47 -0.78 5.45
CA PHE A 71 13.20 0.01 6.67
C PHE A 71 13.44 -0.82 7.93
N GLU A 72 13.10 -2.10 7.97
CA GLU A 72 13.50 -2.99 9.06
C GLU A 72 15.03 -3.01 9.24
N ALA A 73 15.79 -3.09 8.15
CA ALA A 73 17.25 -3.06 8.22
C ALA A 73 17.79 -1.73 8.73
N ILE A 74 17.10 -0.62 8.49
CA ILE A 74 17.43 0.70 9.01
C ILE A 74 17.09 0.78 10.51
N ASP A 75 15.92 0.33 10.91
CA ASP A 75 15.46 0.34 12.30
C ASP A 75 16.35 -0.55 13.19
N ASP A 76 16.83 -1.67 12.66
CA ASP A 76 17.79 -2.57 13.30
C ASP A 76 19.23 -2.03 13.32
N GLY A 77 19.49 -0.93 12.63
CA GLY A 77 20.84 -0.34 12.52
C GLY A 77 21.80 -1.10 11.59
N ARG A 78 21.28 -2.02 10.75
CA ARG A 78 22.06 -2.73 9.72
C ARG A 78 22.34 -1.86 8.49
N LEU A 79 21.50 -0.86 8.24
CA LEU A 79 21.69 0.21 7.26
C LEU A 79 21.53 1.57 7.92
N THR A 80 22.21 2.59 7.40
CA THR A 80 21.97 4.00 7.76
C THR A 80 21.66 4.82 6.52
N MET A 81 20.88 5.89 6.68
CA MET A 81 20.40 6.70 5.54
C MET A 81 21.52 7.33 4.72
N ASP A 82 22.61 7.71 5.37
CA ASP A 82 23.80 8.33 4.78
C ASP A 82 24.83 7.30 4.25
N GLN A 83 24.59 6.00 4.49
CA GLN A 83 25.47 4.96 3.99
C GLN A 83 25.50 4.96 2.48
N MET A 84 26.71 4.96 1.89
CA MET A 84 26.90 4.85 0.44
C MET A 84 26.88 3.39 0.02
N LEU A 85 26.01 3.08 -0.93
CA LEU A 85 25.92 1.76 -1.54
C LEU A 85 26.37 1.83 -2.99
N THR A 86 27.03 0.77 -3.47
CA THR A 86 27.58 0.72 -4.82
C THR A 86 26.75 -0.22 -5.68
N ALA A 87 26.33 0.25 -6.86
CA ALA A 87 25.56 -0.53 -7.80
C ALA A 87 26.40 -1.69 -8.38
N SER A 88 25.86 -2.88 -8.30
CA SER A 88 26.42 -4.07 -8.96
C SER A 88 26.15 -4.05 -10.47
N ALA A 89 26.86 -4.88 -11.22
CA ALA A 89 26.55 -5.13 -12.63
C ALA A 89 25.09 -5.63 -12.81
N HIS A 90 24.58 -6.41 -11.84
CA HIS A 90 23.21 -6.89 -11.87
C HIS A 90 22.22 -5.73 -11.71
N ALA A 91 22.36 -4.88 -10.70
CA ALA A 91 21.53 -3.71 -10.52
C ALA A 91 21.56 -2.77 -11.72
N ALA A 92 22.74 -2.49 -12.26
CA ALA A 92 22.91 -1.64 -13.45
C ALA A 92 22.31 -2.23 -14.73
N SER A 93 22.06 -3.55 -14.77
CA SER A 93 21.44 -4.22 -15.93
C SER A 93 19.92 -4.21 -15.92
N MET A 94 19.29 -3.68 -14.86
CA MET A 94 17.84 -3.64 -14.77
C MET A 94 17.25 -2.78 -15.90
N GLY A 95 16.01 -3.08 -16.25
CA GLY A 95 15.23 -2.34 -17.22
C GLY A 95 13.90 -1.89 -16.62
N GLY A 96 13.12 -1.19 -17.41
CA GLY A 96 11.82 -0.66 -17.01
C GLY A 96 11.93 0.74 -16.42
N SER A 97 11.42 0.97 -15.21
CA SER A 97 11.63 2.23 -14.49
C SER A 97 12.98 2.20 -13.80
N ASP A 98 13.90 3.06 -14.20
CA ASP A 98 15.26 3.12 -13.68
C ASP A 98 15.72 4.56 -13.50
N ILE A 99 16.72 4.76 -12.66
CA ILE A 99 17.51 5.99 -12.62
C ILE A 99 18.83 5.84 -13.39
N TRP A 100 18.97 4.73 -14.13
CA TRP A 100 20.13 4.40 -14.96
C TRP A 100 21.45 4.40 -14.17
N LEU A 101 21.48 3.63 -13.08
CA LEU A 101 22.73 3.41 -12.32
C LEU A 101 23.77 2.72 -13.19
N GLU A 102 25.00 3.24 -13.17
CA GLU A 102 26.14 2.57 -13.79
C GLU A 102 26.77 1.56 -12.81
N GLU A 103 27.35 0.48 -13.33
CA GLU A 103 28.12 -0.45 -12.49
C GLU A 103 29.26 0.31 -11.78
N GLY A 104 29.34 0.14 -10.47
CA GLY A 104 30.33 0.83 -9.63
C GLY A 104 29.90 2.24 -9.19
N GLU A 105 28.79 2.77 -9.67
CA GLU A 105 28.22 4.03 -9.16
C GLU A 105 27.77 3.86 -7.71
N SER A 106 28.06 4.88 -6.88
CA SER A 106 27.67 4.87 -5.47
C SER A 106 26.66 5.96 -5.17
N MET A 107 25.62 5.58 -4.42
CA MET A 107 24.53 6.46 -4.01
C MET A 107 24.15 6.20 -2.56
N SER A 108 23.65 7.21 -1.85
CA SER A 108 23.19 7.04 -0.46
C SER A 108 21.92 6.17 -0.38
N VAL A 109 21.75 5.47 0.74
CA VAL A 109 20.50 4.74 1.03
C VAL A 109 19.29 5.66 0.90
N ASP A 110 19.37 6.90 1.38
CA ASP A 110 18.29 7.89 1.27
C ASP A 110 17.91 8.17 -0.20
N ASP A 111 18.89 8.42 -1.06
CA ASP A 111 18.62 8.70 -2.49
C ASP A 111 18.10 7.45 -3.23
N LEU A 112 18.58 6.25 -2.87
CA LEU A 112 18.07 4.99 -3.44
C LEU A 112 16.61 4.73 -3.00
N ILE A 113 16.25 5.02 -1.75
CA ILE A 113 14.86 4.97 -1.28
C ILE A 113 14.00 5.99 -2.04
N LYS A 114 14.46 7.23 -2.19
CA LYS A 114 13.76 8.24 -3.01
C LYS A 114 13.48 7.74 -4.41
N ALA A 115 14.48 7.23 -5.10
CA ALA A 115 14.33 6.71 -6.45
C ALA A 115 13.33 5.53 -6.51
N THR A 116 13.41 4.61 -5.53
CA THR A 116 12.52 3.44 -5.43
C THR A 116 11.06 3.83 -5.17
N VAL A 117 10.81 4.79 -4.28
CA VAL A 117 9.46 5.23 -3.92
C VAL A 117 8.87 6.15 -4.99
N ILE A 118 9.57 7.23 -5.33
CA ILE A 118 9.04 8.33 -6.14
C ILE A 118 8.93 7.89 -7.61
N MET A 119 10.03 7.41 -8.20
CA MET A 119 10.09 7.04 -9.61
C MET A 119 9.88 5.54 -9.86
N SER A 120 9.82 4.74 -8.78
CA SER A 120 9.69 3.28 -8.89
C SER A 120 10.92 2.60 -9.51
N ALA A 121 12.13 3.14 -9.30
CA ALA A 121 13.36 2.68 -9.91
C ALA A 121 13.68 1.22 -9.54
N ASN A 122 13.88 0.36 -10.56
CA ASN A 122 14.17 -1.06 -10.40
C ASN A 122 15.63 -1.28 -9.99
N ASP A 123 16.55 -0.57 -10.63
CA ASP A 123 17.97 -0.59 -10.33
C ASP A 123 18.25 -0.17 -8.87
N ALA A 124 17.65 0.91 -8.41
CA ALA A 124 17.76 1.34 -7.02
C ALA A 124 17.21 0.30 -6.03
N ALA A 125 16.08 -0.34 -6.35
CA ALA A 125 15.50 -1.40 -5.52
C ALA A 125 16.44 -2.61 -5.39
N VAL A 126 17.13 -3.00 -6.48
CA VAL A 126 18.09 -4.10 -6.46
C VAL A 126 19.32 -3.74 -5.61
N VAL A 127 19.87 -2.52 -5.73
CA VAL A 127 20.99 -2.08 -4.88
C VAL A 127 20.63 -2.16 -3.39
N LEU A 128 19.42 -1.71 -3.02
CA LEU A 128 18.94 -1.81 -1.64
C LEU A 128 18.78 -3.27 -1.19
N ALA A 129 18.22 -4.12 -2.04
CA ALA A 129 18.04 -5.55 -1.76
C ALA A 129 19.37 -6.27 -1.54
N GLU A 130 20.34 -6.03 -2.42
CA GLU A 130 21.69 -6.58 -2.27
C GLU A 130 22.39 -6.10 -1.01
N ALA A 131 22.21 -4.84 -0.63
CA ALA A 131 22.78 -4.30 0.60
C ALA A 131 22.20 -4.94 1.87
N VAL A 132 20.90 -5.25 1.88
CA VAL A 132 20.22 -5.88 3.03
C VAL A 132 20.61 -7.34 3.19
N SER A 133 20.70 -8.11 2.09
CA SER A 133 20.82 -9.57 2.12
C SER A 133 22.03 -10.14 1.41
N GLY A 134 22.88 -9.31 0.81
CA GLY A 134 24.08 -9.72 0.08
C GLY A 134 23.85 -10.11 -1.39
N SER A 135 22.60 -10.46 -1.77
CA SER A 135 22.18 -10.69 -3.14
C SER A 135 20.68 -10.54 -3.29
N GLU A 136 20.18 -10.30 -4.51
CA GLU A 136 18.74 -10.28 -4.78
C GLU A 136 18.08 -11.63 -4.47
N GLU A 137 18.74 -12.77 -4.77
CA GLU A 137 18.21 -14.11 -4.48
C GLU A 137 17.99 -14.32 -2.96
N ALA A 138 18.97 -13.94 -2.14
CA ALA A 138 18.84 -14.01 -0.69
C ALA A 138 17.76 -13.07 -0.18
N PHE A 139 17.64 -11.89 -0.78
CA PHE A 139 16.61 -10.92 -0.45
C PHE A 139 15.19 -11.43 -0.79
N VAL A 140 15.01 -12.04 -1.96
CA VAL A 140 13.75 -12.68 -2.35
C VAL A 140 13.35 -13.80 -1.38
N THR A 141 14.34 -14.53 -0.87
CA THR A 141 14.08 -15.52 0.19
C THR A 141 13.52 -14.83 1.43
N ALA A 142 14.14 -13.74 1.89
CA ALA A 142 13.66 -12.96 3.03
C ALA A 142 12.27 -12.33 2.77
N MET A 143 11.99 -11.84 1.54
CA MET A 143 10.65 -11.34 1.16
C MET A 143 9.58 -12.43 1.33
N ASN A 144 9.85 -13.66 0.91
CA ASN A 144 8.91 -14.77 1.04
C ASN A 144 8.77 -15.25 2.49
N GLU A 145 9.80 -15.14 3.31
CA GLU A 145 9.71 -15.40 4.75
C GLU A 145 8.85 -14.34 5.44
N LYS A 146 9.08 -13.05 5.16
CA LYS A 146 8.26 -11.96 5.68
C LYS A 146 6.80 -12.05 5.23
N ALA A 147 6.55 -12.44 3.99
CA ALA A 147 5.19 -12.71 3.51
C ALA A 147 4.47 -13.76 4.35
N LYS A 148 5.15 -14.84 4.72
CA LYS A 148 4.59 -15.88 5.62
C LYS A 148 4.34 -15.34 7.03
N GLU A 149 5.24 -14.53 7.57
CA GLU A 149 5.06 -13.89 8.89
C GLU A 149 3.83 -13.00 8.92
N LEU A 150 3.60 -12.25 7.83
CA LEU A 150 2.43 -11.37 7.69
C LEU A 150 1.13 -12.11 7.35
N GLY A 151 1.18 -13.42 7.09
CA GLY A 151 0.02 -14.22 6.71
C GLY A 151 -0.42 -14.02 5.25
N MET A 152 0.48 -13.58 4.36
CA MET A 152 0.26 -13.38 2.93
C MET A 152 0.27 -14.73 2.19
N ASN A 153 -0.85 -15.43 2.23
CA ASN A 153 -0.94 -16.82 1.76
C ASN A 153 -1.06 -16.96 0.24
N ASP A 154 -1.40 -15.87 -0.46
CA ASP A 154 -1.57 -15.84 -1.92
C ASP A 154 -0.32 -15.27 -2.63
N THR A 155 0.77 -15.06 -1.90
CA THR A 155 1.94 -14.32 -2.39
C THR A 155 3.16 -15.19 -2.55
N VAL A 156 3.82 -15.04 -3.72
CA VAL A 156 5.16 -15.57 -4.02
C VAL A 156 5.95 -14.49 -4.73
N PHE A 157 7.06 -14.08 -4.14
CA PHE A 157 8.02 -13.17 -4.76
C PHE A 157 9.10 -13.97 -5.51
N LYS A 158 9.51 -13.49 -6.71
CA LYS A 158 10.58 -14.02 -7.54
C LYS A 158 11.71 -13.02 -7.74
N ASN A 159 11.39 -11.72 -7.64
CA ASN A 159 12.36 -10.62 -7.70
C ASN A 159 11.92 -9.51 -6.73
N CYS A 160 12.80 -8.53 -6.48
CA CYS A 160 12.55 -7.45 -5.53
C CYS A 160 11.90 -6.20 -6.15
N ASN A 161 11.71 -6.16 -7.46
CA ASN A 161 11.31 -4.95 -8.18
C ASN A 161 9.93 -5.04 -8.86
N GLY A 162 9.42 -6.27 -9.11
CA GLY A 162 8.11 -6.52 -9.70
C GLY A 162 8.10 -6.55 -11.23
N LEU A 163 9.23 -6.80 -11.87
CA LEU A 163 9.27 -7.18 -13.27
C LEU A 163 8.52 -8.50 -13.48
N ASP A 164 7.87 -8.65 -14.63
CA ASP A 164 7.06 -9.83 -14.93
C ASP A 164 7.94 -11.10 -14.94
N GLU A 165 7.59 -12.05 -14.07
CA GLU A 165 8.25 -13.35 -13.94
C GLU A 165 7.21 -14.41 -13.61
N GLU A 166 7.36 -15.62 -14.16
CA GLU A 166 6.42 -16.72 -13.93
C GLU A 166 6.35 -17.10 -12.44
N GLY A 167 5.15 -17.07 -11.89
CA GLY A 167 4.92 -17.37 -10.47
C GLY A 167 5.23 -16.20 -9.52
N HIS A 168 5.54 -14.99 -10.02
CA HIS A 168 5.60 -13.77 -9.23
C HIS A 168 4.19 -13.21 -9.07
N VAL A 169 3.55 -13.50 -7.95
CA VAL A 169 2.11 -13.26 -7.75
C VAL A 169 1.79 -12.81 -6.33
N THR A 170 0.64 -12.16 -6.19
CA THR A 170 0.04 -11.74 -4.91
C THR A 170 -1.49 -11.63 -5.04
N SER A 171 -2.17 -11.18 -3.98
CA SER A 171 -3.59 -10.83 -3.97
C SER A 171 -3.80 -9.41 -3.42
N ALA A 172 -4.99 -8.83 -3.64
CA ALA A 172 -5.29 -7.51 -3.09
C ALA A 172 -5.28 -7.50 -1.55
N TYR A 173 -5.72 -8.58 -0.92
CA TYR A 173 -5.67 -8.75 0.52
C TYR A 173 -4.23 -8.77 1.04
N ASP A 174 -3.36 -9.55 0.42
CA ASP A 174 -1.95 -9.66 0.82
C ASP A 174 -1.21 -8.33 0.60
N VAL A 175 -1.52 -7.60 -0.48
CA VAL A 175 -0.98 -6.24 -0.68
C VAL A 175 -1.40 -5.30 0.44
N ALA A 176 -2.65 -5.39 0.93
CA ALA A 176 -3.08 -4.58 2.06
C ALA A 176 -2.29 -4.92 3.34
N LEU A 177 -1.98 -6.21 3.59
CA LEU A 177 -1.17 -6.64 4.73
C LEU A 177 0.25 -6.05 4.67
N MET A 178 0.97 -6.19 3.54
CA MET A 178 2.32 -5.62 3.43
C MET A 178 2.32 -4.09 3.40
N SER A 179 1.25 -3.45 2.91
CA SER A 179 1.11 -1.99 2.96
C SER A 179 0.95 -1.52 4.40
N ARG A 180 0.14 -2.22 5.19
CA ARG A 180 -0.04 -1.98 6.61
C ARG A 180 1.28 -2.10 7.37
N GLU A 181 2.08 -3.12 7.07
CA GLU A 181 3.41 -3.31 7.64
C GLU A 181 4.33 -2.12 7.30
N LEU A 182 4.43 -1.74 6.02
CA LEU A 182 5.27 -0.63 5.61
C LEU A 182 4.89 0.70 6.31
N MET A 183 3.60 0.91 6.56
CA MET A 183 3.11 2.11 7.25
C MET A 183 3.57 2.21 8.73
N THR A 184 4.01 1.11 9.34
CA THR A 184 4.58 1.14 10.70
C THR A 184 5.93 1.89 10.76
N HIS A 185 6.59 2.03 9.62
CA HIS A 185 7.83 2.80 9.46
C HIS A 185 7.48 4.23 9.05
N GLU A 186 7.18 5.11 9.99
CA GLU A 186 6.69 6.49 9.74
C GLU A 186 7.52 7.26 8.72
N LYS A 187 8.83 6.99 8.64
CA LYS A 187 9.73 7.66 7.71
C LYS A 187 9.39 7.43 6.22
N ILE A 188 8.61 6.40 5.89
CA ILE A 188 8.17 6.16 4.51
C ILE A 188 7.37 7.34 3.96
N PHE A 189 6.62 8.03 4.81
CA PHE A 189 5.75 9.14 4.40
C PHE A 189 6.53 10.38 3.95
N ASP A 190 7.79 10.55 4.35
CA ASP A 190 8.67 11.59 3.84
C ASP A 190 8.89 11.47 2.32
N TYR A 191 8.84 10.23 1.80
CA TYR A 191 9.05 9.94 0.39
C TYR A 191 7.75 9.84 -0.39
N THR A 192 6.73 9.17 0.17
CA THR A 192 5.48 8.89 -0.54
C THR A 192 4.68 10.15 -0.84
N LEU A 193 4.80 11.19 -0.01
CA LEU A 193 4.16 12.50 -0.19
C LEU A 193 4.93 13.45 -1.11
N THR A 194 6.16 13.10 -1.48
CA THR A 194 6.99 13.93 -2.36
C THR A 194 6.54 13.78 -3.80
N TRP A 195 6.08 14.89 -4.42
CA TRP A 195 5.69 14.91 -5.83
C TRP A 195 6.88 14.88 -6.78
N MET A 196 7.87 15.72 -6.52
CA MET A 196 9.08 15.82 -7.31
C MET A 196 10.28 16.00 -6.39
N ASP A 197 11.37 15.33 -6.72
CA ASP A 197 12.68 15.49 -6.09
C ASP A 197 13.78 15.24 -7.13
N SER A 198 15.01 15.17 -6.71
CA SER A 198 16.14 14.86 -7.57
C SER A 198 17.20 14.09 -6.80
N VAL A 199 18.00 13.32 -7.53
CA VAL A 199 19.23 12.67 -7.04
C VAL A 199 20.43 13.14 -7.88
N ARG A 200 21.65 12.73 -7.54
CA ARG A 200 22.87 13.16 -8.22
C ARG A 200 23.04 14.68 -8.27
N ASN A 201 22.86 15.35 -7.10
CA ASN A 201 22.96 16.81 -6.98
C ASN A 201 22.05 17.58 -7.97
N GLY A 202 20.89 17.05 -8.29
CA GLY A 202 19.92 17.69 -9.18
C GLY A 202 19.97 17.26 -10.64
N GLU A 203 20.89 16.41 -11.04
CA GLU A 203 21.04 15.96 -12.43
C GLU A 203 19.94 15.00 -12.86
N THR A 204 19.41 14.16 -11.93
CA THR A 204 18.33 13.21 -12.20
C THR A 204 17.06 13.65 -11.49
N GLN A 205 16.06 14.07 -12.25
CA GLN A 205 14.76 14.46 -11.72
C GLN A 205 13.90 13.21 -11.45
N LEU A 206 13.24 13.18 -10.30
CA LEU A 206 12.28 12.17 -9.89
C LEU A 206 10.87 12.76 -9.90
N VAL A 207 9.91 12.05 -10.49
CA VAL A 207 8.50 12.45 -10.50
C VAL A 207 7.66 11.30 -9.96
N ASN A 208 6.84 11.56 -8.96
CA ASN A 208 6.05 10.51 -8.32
C ASN A 208 5.00 9.93 -9.27
N THR A 209 4.95 8.62 -9.30
CA THR A 209 4.00 7.88 -10.13
C THR A 209 2.58 7.86 -9.56
N ASN A 210 2.42 8.18 -8.27
CA ASN A 210 1.12 8.28 -7.62
C ASN A 210 0.51 9.69 -7.78
N LYS A 211 -0.38 9.86 -8.75
CA LYS A 211 -1.02 11.15 -9.02
C LYS A 211 -1.99 11.60 -7.90
N LEU A 212 -2.48 10.68 -7.06
CA LEU A 212 -3.41 11.01 -5.97
C LEU A 212 -2.79 11.96 -4.95
N ILE A 213 -1.46 11.97 -4.80
CA ILE A 213 -0.78 12.91 -3.87
C ILE A 213 -1.03 14.37 -4.19
N ARG A 214 -1.51 14.70 -5.41
CA ARG A 214 -1.87 16.05 -5.82
C ARG A 214 -3.37 16.31 -5.88
N SER A 215 -4.19 15.28 -5.84
CA SER A 215 -5.63 15.40 -6.17
C SER A 215 -6.56 14.84 -5.11
N TYR A 216 -6.06 14.01 -4.18
CA TYR A 216 -6.91 13.37 -3.18
C TYR A 216 -6.63 13.90 -1.78
N GLN A 217 -7.67 14.39 -1.09
CA GLN A 217 -7.53 14.96 0.26
C GLN A 217 -7.22 13.88 1.29
N GLY A 218 -6.17 14.08 2.08
CA GLY A 218 -5.75 13.17 3.14
C GLY A 218 -4.87 12.02 2.66
N ILE A 219 -4.48 11.97 1.36
CA ILE A 219 -3.57 10.95 0.85
C ILE A 219 -2.24 10.94 1.61
N THR A 220 -1.74 9.75 1.94
CA THR A 220 -0.43 9.55 2.58
C THR A 220 0.53 8.71 1.74
N GLY A 221 0.03 8.03 0.70
CA GLY A 221 0.87 7.24 -0.21
C GLY A 221 0.04 6.25 -1.03
N LEU A 222 0.49 5.07 -1.42
CA LEU A 222 1.77 4.44 -1.08
C LEU A 222 2.56 4.12 -2.36
N LYS A 223 2.08 3.18 -3.20
CA LYS A 223 2.82 2.68 -4.37
C LYS A 223 1.92 2.35 -5.55
N THR A 224 2.43 2.61 -6.77
CA THR A 224 1.82 2.19 -8.04
C THR A 224 2.64 1.10 -8.70
N GLY A 225 1.99 0.32 -9.57
CA GLY A 225 2.64 -0.68 -10.41
C GLY A 225 1.95 -0.77 -11.77
N THR A 226 2.72 -1.05 -12.82
CA THR A 226 2.17 -1.31 -14.16
C THR A 226 3.12 -2.21 -14.93
N THR A 227 2.60 -3.33 -15.45
CA THR A 227 3.24 -4.15 -16.49
C THR A 227 2.16 -4.64 -17.45
N SER A 228 2.58 -5.30 -18.54
CA SER A 228 1.63 -5.87 -19.49
C SER A 228 0.79 -7.02 -18.88
N GLN A 229 1.35 -7.76 -17.92
CA GLN A 229 0.65 -8.86 -17.25
C GLN A 229 -0.21 -8.37 -16.08
N ALA A 230 0.29 -7.44 -15.29
CA ALA A 230 -0.40 -6.94 -14.10
C ALA A 230 -1.54 -5.98 -14.42
N GLY A 231 -1.52 -5.30 -15.57
CA GLY A 231 -2.36 -4.14 -15.81
C GLY A 231 -1.92 -2.96 -14.94
N SER A 232 -2.85 -2.09 -14.57
CA SER A 232 -2.59 -0.93 -13.71
C SER A 232 -2.97 -1.24 -12.26
N CYS A 233 -2.00 -1.15 -11.34
CA CYS A 233 -2.16 -1.48 -9.93
C CYS A 233 -1.80 -0.29 -9.04
N ILE A 234 -2.44 -0.20 -7.87
CA ILE A 234 -2.11 0.77 -6.83
C ILE A 234 -2.44 0.19 -5.44
N THR A 235 -1.60 0.47 -4.47
CA THR A 235 -1.98 0.55 -3.07
C THR A 235 -1.92 2.03 -2.67
N ALA A 236 -3.05 2.58 -2.25
CA ALA A 236 -3.19 3.97 -1.83
C ALA A 236 -3.53 4.02 -0.35
N THR A 237 -2.89 4.94 0.38
CA THR A 237 -3.15 5.14 1.81
C THR A 237 -3.58 6.58 2.04
N ALA A 238 -4.52 6.77 2.95
CA ALA A 238 -5.02 8.09 3.30
C ALA A 238 -5.45 8.16 4.76
N GLU A 239 -5.35 9.34 5.37
CA GLU A 239 -5.77 9.59 6.74
C GLU A 239 -6.73 10.79 6.78
N ARG A 240 -7.85 10.64 7.50
CA ARG A 240 -8.80 11.71 7.81
C ARG A 240 -9.31 11.54 9.24
N ASN A 241 -9.17 12.58 10.06
CA ASN A 241 -9.67 12.62 11.44
C ASN A 241 -9.22 11.45 12.33
N GLY A 242 -8.01 10.94 12.11
CA GLY A 242 -7.44 9.81 12.85
C GLY A 242 -7.87 8.42 12.34
N LEU A 243 -8.66 8.34 11.28
CA LEU A 243 -8.94 7.10 10.56
C LEU A 243 -7.95 6.96 9.41
N GLU A 244 -7.16 5.90 9.43
CA GLU A 244 -6.18 5.56 8.39
C GLU A 244 -6.68 4.40 7.54
N LEU A 245 -6.72 4.57 6.22
CA LEU A 245 -7.22 3.58 5.28
C LEU A 245 -6.17 3.18 4.25
N ILE A 246 -6.24 1.91 3.86
CA ILE A 246 -5.45 1.31 2.78
C ILE A 246 -6.42 0.84 1.71
N ALA A 247 -6.34 1.40 0.50
CA ALA A 247 -7.12 0.96 -0.65
C ALA A 247 -6.19 0.28 -1.67
N VAL A 248 -6.47 -0.97 -2.00
CA VAL A 248 -5.72 -1.74 -2.99
C VAL A 248 -6.58 -1.98 -4.22
N VAL A 249 -6.00 -1.72 -5.38
CA VAL A 249 -6.59 -1.98 -6.70
C VAL A 249 -5.58 -2.76 -7.53
N LEU A 250 -5.95 -3.95 -8.00
CA LEU A 250 -5.10 -4.78 -8.86
C LEU A 250 -5.79 -5.05 -10.20
N GLY A 251 -5.05 -4.89 -11.29
CA GLY A 251 -5.48 -5.29 -12.61
C GLY A 251 -6.44 -4.32 -13.29
N ALA A 252 -6.47 -3.04 -12.90
CA ALA A 252 -7.25 -2.05 -13.65
C ALA A 252 -6.76 -1.96 -15.09
N ASP A 253 -7.71 -1.73 -16.02
CA ASP A 253 -7.45 -1.70 -17.47
C ASP A 253 -6.69 -0.45 -17.92
N SER A 254 -6.68 0.60 -17.09
CA SER A 254 -6.00 1.85 -17.39
C SER A 254 -5.42 2.52 -16.13
N THR A 255 -4.46 3.40 -16.36
CA THR A 255 -3.89 4.24 -15.30
C THR A 255 -4.95 5.13 -14.65
N ASP A 256 -5.89 5.65 -15.41
CA ASP A 256 -6.90 6.56 -14.85
C ASP A 256 -7.93 5.78 -14.02
N HIS A 257 -8.35 4.59 -14.46
CA HIS A 257 -9.27 3.75 -13.70
C HIS A 257 -8.69 3.30 -12.37
N ARG A 258 -7.39 2.94 -12.28
CA ARG A 258 -6.80 2.59 -10.97
C ARG A 258 -6.87 3.73 -9.96
N PHE A 259 -6.70 5.00 -10.39
CA PHE A 259 -6.81 6.15 -9.50
C PHE A 259 -8.27 6.46 -9.14
N GLN A 260 -9.20 6.32 -10.08
CA GLN A 260 -10.63 6.49 -9.83
C GLN A 260 -11.14 5.44 -8.83
N ASP A 261 -10.81 4.18 -9.07
CA ASP A 261 -11.19 3.08 -8.18
C ASP A 261 -10.58 3.26 -6.78
N ALA A 262 -9.30 3.62 -6.67
CA ALA A 262 -8.65 3.84 -5.38
C ALA A 262 -9.29 5.01 -4.61
N ALA A 263 -9.59 6.12 -5.29
CA ALA A 263 -10.27 7.26 -4.68
C ALA A 263 -11.68 6.88 -4.19
N ALA A 264 -12.46 6.18 -5.03
CA ALA A 264 -13.80 5.72 -4.65
C ALA A 264 -13.79 4.75 -3.47
N LEU A 265 -12.80 3.86 -3.40
CA LEU A 265 -12.60 2.94 -2.28
C LEU A 265 -12.28 3.68 -0.98
N LEU A 266 -11.38 4.67 -1.04
CA LEU A 266 -11.04 5.49 0.13
C LEU A 266 -12.23 6.34 0.58
N ASP A 267 -12.98 6.97 -0.35
CA ASP A 267 -14.18 7.74 -0.03
C ASP A 267 -15.24 6.85 0.63
N TYR A 268 -15.46 5.64 0.10
CA TYR A 268 -16.35 4.65 0.72
C TYR A 268 -15.93 4.34 2.17
N GLY A 269 -14.65 4.08 2.41
CA GLY A 269 -14.15 3.81 3.75
C GLY A 269 -14.36 4.99 4.71
N PHE A 270 -14.08 6.21 4.29
CA PHE A 270 -14.27 7.41 5.12
C PHE A 270 -15.74 7.82 5.33
N GLU A 271 -16.64 7.41 4.44
CA GLU A 271 -18.08 7.72 4.57
C GLU A 271 -18.79 6.76 5.53
N TYR A 272 -18.41 5.48 5.51
CA TYR A 272 -19.18 4.44 6.21
C TYR A 272 -18.51 3.91 7.49
N TYR A 273 -17.26 4.32 7.79
CA TYR A 273 -16.49 3.88 8.95
C TYR A 273 -15.81 5.04 9.68
#